data_6f5b4869618aa677c8b6f9e8d7ee09e3
#
_entry.id   6f5b4869618aa677c8b6f9e8d7ee09e3
#
_cell.length_a   1.000
_cell.length_b   1.000
_cell.length_c   1.000
_cell.angle_alpha   90.00
_cell.angle_beta   90.00
_cell.angle_gamma   90.00
#
_symmetry.space_group_name_H-M   'P 1'
#
loop_
_entity.id
_entity.type
_entity.pdbx_description
1 polymer ?
#
loop_
_entity_poly.entity_id
_entity_poly.type
_entity_poly.pdbx_seq_one_letter_code
_entity_poly.pdbx_strand_id
1 'polypeptide(L)'
;HDHSRYSAAADQRVLSAAGNWVEDRLRAGSATGWHDDRPIFIVGLPRTGSTLLDRMLSSHSEVGAAGELLSFRAAVQELAGGSSRGDFFEHFFEQQSLQLDFQGIGRRYGELSRAAAGGCRHYTDKMPMNDFLLGLIALALPNARFLHTVRNPMDSCFSVFKQLFGRNYYNYSYD
;
A
#
# COMPACT_ATOMS: atom_id res chain seq x y z
N HIS A 1 -17.57 22.74 5.40
CA HIS A 1 -16.90 21.43 5.41
C HIS A 1 -17.79 20.47 4.64
N ASP A 2 -17.37 20.18 3.42
CA ASP A 2 -18.02 19.17 2.59
C ASP A 2 -17.54 17.81 3.12
N HIS A 3 -18.36 17.21 3.98
CA HIS A 3 -18.17 15.82 4.40
C HIS A 3 -18.64 14.97 3.23
N SER A 4 -17.72 14.58 2.34
CA SER A 4 -17.99 13.49 1.42
C SER A 4 -18.33 12.27 2.28
N ARG A 5 -19.59 11.83 2.22
CA ARG A 5 -20.05 10.66 2.98
C ARG A 5 -19.24 9.46 2.55
N TYR A 6 -18.72 8.72 3.52
CA TYR A 6 -18.07 7.44 3.25
C TYR A 6 -19.03 6.50 2.49
N SER A 7 -18.49 5.70 1.61
CA SER A 7 -19.25 4.70 0.87
C SER A 7 -18.52 3.35 0.84
N ALA A 8 -18.94 2.43 1.70
CA ALA A 8 -18.45 1.06 1.69
C ALA A 8 -18.60 0.38 0.33
N ALA A 9 -19.65 0.74 -0.42
CA ALA A 9 -19.86 0.22 -1.78
C ALA A 9 -18.82 0.74 -2.77
N ALA A 10 -18.30 1.97 -2.59
CA ALA A 10 -17.21 2.51 -3.39
C ALA A 10 -15.90 1.75 -3.10
N ASP A 11 -15.54 1.58 -1.83
CA ASP A 11 -14.36 0.81 -1.45
C ASP A 11 -14.41 -0.63 -1.97
N GLN A 12 -15.58 -1.29 -1.88
CA GLN A 12 -15.74 -2.64 -2.38
C GLN A 12 -15.56 -2.72 -3.90
N ARG A 13 -16.04 -1.71 -4.65
CA ARG A 13 -15.80 -1.64 -6.11
C ARG A 13 -14.31 -1.51 -6.41
N VAL A 14 -13.60 -0.61 -5.70
CA VAL A 14 -12.16 -0.41 -5.88
C VAL A 14 -11.39 -1.70 -5.59
N LEU A 15 -11.67 -2.37 -4.48
CA LEU A 15 -11.03 -3.63 -4.11
C LEU A 15 -11.30 -4.74 -5.14
N SER A 16 -12.54 -4.84 -5.61
CA SER A 16 -12.91 -5.83 -6.63
C SER A 16 -12.23 -5.53 -7.97
N ALA A 17 -12.20 -4.27 -8.38
CA ALA A 17 -11.50 -3.85 -9.60
C ALA A 17 -10.00 -4.11 -9.51
N ALA A 18 -9.38 -3.80 -8.37
CA ALA A 18 -7.97 -4.09 -8.11
C ALA A 18 -7.67 -5.59 -8.18
N GLY A 19 -8.50 -6.41 -7.54
CA GLY A 19 -8.36 -7.87 -7.56
C GLY A 19 -8.42 -8.45 -8.96
N ASN A 20 -9.46 -8.11 -9.73
CA ASN A 20 -9.65 -8.55 -11.11
C ASN A 20 -8.47 -8.09 -12.00
N TRP A 21 -8.07 -6.84 -11.86
CA TRP A 21 -6.97 -6.25 -12.62
C TRP A 21 -5.64 -6.99 -12.40
N VAL A 22 -5.34 -7.38 -11.16
CA VAL A 22 -4.14 -8.15 -10.79
C VAL A 22 -4.23 -9.57 -11.33
N GLU A 23 -5.38 -10.22 -11.16
CA GLU A 23 -5.60 -11.60 -11.62
C GLU A 23 -5.40 -11.74 -13.13
N ASP A 24 -5.93 -10.82 -13.92
CA ASP A 24 -5.75 -10.79 -15.37
C ASP A 24 -4.29 -10.70 -15.77
N ARG A 25 -3.49 -9.91 -15.06
CA ARG A 25 -2.06 -9.75 -15.34
C ARG A 25 -1.22 -10.95 -14.90
N LEU A 26 -1.55 -11.57 -13.79
CA LEU A 26 -0.93 -12.82 -13.36
C LEU A 26 -1.21 -13.94 -14.35
N ARG A 27 -2.43 -14.05 -14.86
CA ARG A 27 -2.79 -15.01 -15.90
C ARG A 27 -2.07 -14.76 -17.22
N ALA A 28 -1.86 -13.51 -17.59
CA ALA A 28 -1.13 -13.13 -18.80
C ALA A 28 0.37 -13.43 -18.73
N GLY A 29 0.92 -13.74 -17.53
CA GLY A 29 2.33 -14.07 -17.33
C GLY A 29 3.33 -12.96 -17.69
N SER A 30 2.86 -11.71 -17.78
CA SER A 30 3.60 -10.58 -18.38
C SER A 30 4.32 -9.68 -17.37
N ALA A 31 4.32 -10.02 -16.08
CA ALA A 31 4.89 -9.15 -15.06
C ALA A 31 6.38 -9.45 -14.82
N THR A 32 7.25 -8.67 -15.44
CA THR A 32 8.67 -8.58 -15.08
C THR A 32 8.87 -7.38 -14.15
N GLY A 33 8.72 -7.59 -12.84
CA GLY A 33 8.97 -6.56 -11.84
C GLY A 33 10.46 -6.32 -11.57
N TRP A 34 10.76 -5.36 -10.73
CA TRP A 34 12.10 -5.09 -10.22
C TRP A 34 12.45 -6.04 -9.07
N HIS A 35 13.53 -6.82 -9.25
CA HIS A 35 13.98 -7.83 -8.28
C HIS A 35 14.73 -7.18 -7.10
N ASP A 36 13.99 -6.58 -6.15
CA ASP A 36 14.50 -6.09 -4.88
C ASP A 36 13.89 -6.91 -3.73
N ASP A 37 14.71 -7.62 -2.96
CA ASP A 37 14.30 -8.46 -1.84
C ASP A 37 14.38 -7.75 -0.48
N ARG A 38 14.77 -6.47 -0.48
CA ARG A 38 14.95 -5.68 0.75
C ARG A 38 13.64 -5.22 1.39
N PRO A 39 12.59 -4.80 0.63
CA PRO A 39 11.38 -4.29 1.22
C PRO A 39 10.58 -5.36 1.96
N ILE A 40 10.07 -5.01 3.14
CA ILE A 40 9.09 -5.77 3.91
C ILE A 40 7.88 -4.87 4.10
N PHE A 41 6.82 -5.12 3.35
CA PHE A 41 5.58 -4.37 3.47
C PHE A 41 4.76 -4.88 4.64
N ILE A 42 4.42 -4.00 5.57
CA ILE A 42 3.49 -4.28 6.66
C ILE A 42 2.17 -3.62 6.31
N VAL A 43 1.17 -4.44 6.02
CA VAL A 43 -0.17 -4.03 5.59
C VAL A 43 -1.22 -4.47 6.60
N GLY A 44 -2.38 -3.87 6.54
CA GLY A 44 -3.50 -4.14 7.43
C GLY A 44 -4.17 -2.86 7.91
N LEU A 45 -5.41 -2.96 8.33
CA LEU A 45 -6.18 -1.81 8.81
C LEU A 45 -5.46 -1.10 9.97
N PRO A 46 -5.65 0.20 10.14
CA PRO A 46 -5.17 0.92 11.32
C PRO A 46 -5.61 0.24 12.62
N ARG A 47 -4.78 0.29 13.65
CA ARG A 47 -5.03 -0.27 14.98
C ARG A 47 -5.01 -1.82 15.06
N THR A 48 -4.51 -2.51 14.02
CA THR A 48 -4.34 -3.97 14.03
C THR A 48 -3.01 -4.45 14.63
N GLY A 49 -2.14 -3.53 15.06
CA GLY A 49 -0.84 -3.86 15.64
C GLY A 49 0.34 -3.69 14.68
N SER A 50 0.14 -3.15 13.49
CA SER A 50 1.18 -2.95 12.49
C SER A 50 2.38 -2.16 13.00
N THR A 51 2.16 -1.12 13.83
CA THR A 51 3.26 -0.34 14.45
C THR A 51 4.06 -1.17 15.45
N LEU A 52 3.41 -2.05 16.22
CA LEU A 52 4.12 -2.96 17.13
C LEU A 52 4.99 -3.94 16.34
N LEU A 53 4.43 -4.54 15.29
CA LEU A 53 5.16 -5.45 14.41
C LEU A 53 6.36 -4.76 13.76
N ASP A 54 6.18 -3.55 13.25
CA ASP A 54 7.25 -2.72 12.70
C ASP A 54 8.41 -2.52 13.71
N ARG A 55 8.07 -2.17 14.96
CA ARG A 55 9.05 -1.99 16.03
C ARG A 55 9.76 -3.30 16.41
N MET A 56 9.04 -4.42 16.44
CA MET A 56 9.63 -5.73 16.71
C MET A 56 10.63 -6.12 15.61
N LEU A 57 10.29 -5.96 14.36
CA LEU A 57 11.16 -6.28 13.23
C LEU A 57 12.39 -5.36 13.19
N SER A 58 12.18 -4.08 13.37
CA SER A 58 13.26 -3.09 13.32
C SER A 58 14.16 -3.10 14.56
N SER A 59 13.87 -3.93 15.57
CA SER A 59 14.84 -4.24 16.66
C SER A 59 15.97 -5.15 16.20
N HIS A 60 15.84 -5.81 15.05
CA HIS A 60 16.90 -6.62 14.45
C HIS A 60 17.91 -5.71 13.73
N SER A 61 19.21 -5.98 13.90
CA SER A 61 20.30 -5.16 13.37
C SER A 61 20.30 -4.99 11.83
N GLU A 62 19.72 -5.95 11.10
CA GLU A 62 19.66 -5.92 9.64
C GLU A 62 18.36 -5.32 9.09
N VAL A 63 17.43 -4.88 9.95
CA VAL A 63 16.12 -4.38 9.54
C VAL A 63 15.95 -2.93 9.97
N GLY A 64 15.81 -2.02 9.02
CA GLY A 64 15.50 -0.62 9.26
C GLY A 64 13.97 -0.36 9.25
N ALA A 65 13.50 0.57 10.10
CA ALA A 65 12.13 1.06 10.02
C ALA A 65 12.06 2.27 9.10
N ALA A 66 11.47 2.13 7.91
CA ALA A 66 11.28 3.27 7.02
C ALA A 66 9.98 4.05 7.30
N GLY A 67 9.10 3.50 8.14
CA GLY A 67 7.85 4.15 8.55
C GLY A 67 6.74 4.06 7.49
N GLU A 68 5.91 5.10 7.41
CA GLU A 68 4.78 5.19 6.47
C GLU A 68 5.22 5.89 5.18
N LEU A 69 5.66 5.11 4.19
CA LEU A 69 6.16 5.66 2.94
C LEU A 69 5.03 5.88 1.93
N LEU A 70 5.03 7.06 1.33
CA LEU A 70 4.21 7.35 0.14
C LEU A 70 4.95 7.01 -1.16
N SER A 71 6.14 6.42 -1.06
CA SER A 71 7.07 6.20 -2.17
C SER A 71 6.49 5.31 -3.27
N PHE A 72 5.73 4.26 -2.91
CA PHE A 72 5.15 3.38 -3.92
C PHE A 72 4.05 4.09 -4.70
N ARG A 73 3.16 4.79 -4.00
CA ARG A 73 2.14 5.61 -4.64
C ARG A 73 2.75 6.68 -5.55
N ALA A 74 3.80 7.36 -5.08
CA ALA A 74 4.51 8.37 -5.88
C ALA A 74 5.13 7.76 -7.14
N ALA A 75 5.79 6.60 -7.04
CA ALA A 75 6.36 5.90 -8.19
C ALA A 75 5.29 5.54 -9.23
N VAL A 76 4.12 5.06 -8.79
CA VAL A 76 3.00 4.77 -9.68
C VAL A 76 2.47 6.04 -10.34
N GLN A 77 2.28 7.13 -9.59
CA GLN A 77 1.80 8.40 -10.14
C GLN A 77 2.75 9.00 -11.17
N GLU A 78 4.05 8.93 -10.93
CA GLU A 78 5.06 9.45 -11.87
C GLU A 78 5.10 8.67 -13.19
N LEU A 79 4.94 7.35 -13.15
CA LEU A 79 5.13 6.48 -14.31
C LEU A 79 3.83 6.12 -15.04
N ALA A 80 2.69 6.12 -14.34
CA ALA A 80 1.38 5.83 -14.92
C ALA A 80 0.57 7.08 -15.28
N GLY A 81 1.07 8.29 -14.95
CA GLY A 81 0.40 9.54 -15.29
C GLY A 81 -0.86 9.84 -14.47
N GLY A 82 -0.97 9.27 -13.28
CA GLY A 82 -2.15 9.42 -12.42
C GLY A 82 -2.25 10.79 -11.75
N SER A 83 -3.50 11.24 -11.50
CA SER A 83 -3.79 12.47 -10.77
C SER A 83 -3.37 12.37 -9.30
N SER A 84 -2.83 13.45 -8.75
CA SER A 84 -2.44 13.55 -7.33
C SER A 84 -3.64 13.77 -6.38
N ARG A 85 -4.88 13.86 -6.88
CA ARG A 85 -6.09 14.14 -6.11
C ARG A 85 -6.75 12.85 -5.59
N GLY A 86 -7.63 12.99 -4.58
CA GLY A 86 -8.21 11.95 -3.73
C GLY A 86 -8.75 10.67 -4.37
N ASP A 87 -9.06 10.68 -5.65
CA ASP A 87 -9.68 9.58 -6.41
C ASP A 87 -8.64 8.68 -7.11
N PHE A 88 -7.39 8.68 -6.64
CA PHE A 88 -6.30 7.93 -7.27
C PHE A 88 -6.64 6.44 -7.44
N PHE A 89 -7.16 5.79 -6.42
CA PHE A 89 -7.44 4.36 -6.47
C PHE A 89 -8.60 4.03 -7.39
N GLU A 90 -9.71 4.77 -7.28
CA GLU A 90 -10.89 4.57 -8.15
C GLU A 90 -10.49 4.75 -9.61
N HIS A 91 -9.86 5.87 -9.92
CA HIS A 91 -9.50 6.21 -11.30
C HIS A 91 -8.43 5.28 -11.88
N PHE A 92 -7.47 4.85 -11.05
CA PHE A 92 -6.37 3.99 -11.47
C PHE A 92 -6.85 2.60 -11.90
N PHE A 93 -7.69 1.95 -11.09
CA PHE A 93 -8.15 0.60 -11.38
C PHE A 93 -9.31 0.54 -12.39
N GLU A 94 -10.01 1.63 -12.60
CA GLU A 94 -11.02 1.72 -13.66
C GLU A 94 -10.40 1.79 -15.07
N GLN A 95 -9.19 2.30 -15.19
CA GLN A 95 -8.44 2.34 -16.45
C GLN A 95 -7.79 1.00 -16.78
N GLN A 96 -8.58 0.00 -17.15
CA GLN A 96 -8.11 -1.37 -17.42
C GLN A 96 -7.08 -1.49 -18.55
N SER A 97 -6.93 -0.48 -19.39
CA SER A 97 -6.04 -0.48 -20.57
C SER A 97 -4.61 0.00 -20.29
N LEU A 98 -4.28 0.43 -19.06
CA LEU A 98 -2.95 0.92 -18.73
C LEU A 98 -1.90 -0.18 -18.87
N GLN A 99 -1.00 -0.01 -19.82
CA GLN A 99 0.25 -0.77 -19.86
C GLN A 99 1.22 -0.14 -18.87
N LEU A 100 1.46 -0.82 -17.75
CA LEU A 100 2.35 -0.34 -16.71
C LEU A 100 3.75 -0.94 -16.88
N ASP A 101 4.76 -0.10 -16.75
CA ASP A 101 6.13 -0.55 -16.56
C ASP A 101 6.37 -0.94 -15.10
N PHE A 102 6.03 -2.20 -14.75
CA PHE A 102 6.21 -2.73 -13.41
C PHE A 102 7.67 -2.67 -12.95
N GLN A 103 8.62 -2.92 -13.86
CA GLN A 103 10.04 -2.84 -13.55
C GLN A 103 10.45 -1.39 -13.22
N GLY A 104 10.00 -0.43 -14.00
CA GLY A 104 10.23 0.99 -13.75
C GLY A 104 9.62 1.45 -12.44
N ILE A 105 8.37 1.04 -12.14
CA ILE A 105 7.69 1.36 -10.87
C ILE A 105 8.48 0.81 -9.68
N GLY A 106 8.87 -0.47 -9.73
CA GLY A 106 9.63 -1.09 -8.64
C GLY A 106 10.99 -0.43 -8.43
N ARG A 107 11.72 -0.12 -9.52
CA ARG A 107 12.99 0.60 -9.45
C ARG A 107 12.81 1.99 -8.85
N ARG A 108 11.78 2.73 -9.31
CA ARG A 108 11.52 4.09 -8.82
C ARG A 108 11.14 4.10 -7.34
N TYR A 109 10.33 3.12 -6.91
CA TYR A 109 10.07 2.93 -5.48
C TYR A 109 11.37 2.74 -4.69
N GLY A 110 12.28 1.87 -5.14
CA GLY A 110 13.57 1.63 -4.49
C GLY A 110 14.44 2.89 -4.40
N GLU A 111 14.39 3.76 -5.41
CA GLU A 111 15.09 5.07 -5.40
C GLU A 111 14.48 6.02 -4.36
N LEU A 112 13.15 6.14 -4.34
CA LEU A 112 12.43 7.04 -3.45
C LEU A 112 12.50 6.59 -1.97
N SER A 113 12.56 5.30 -1.71
CA SER A 113 12.63 4.74 -0.35
C SER A 113 14.06 4.67 0.22
N ARG A 114 15.09 4.84 -0.62
CA ARG A 114 16.50 4.64 -0.25
C ARG A 114 16.92 5.41 1.00
N ALA A 115 16.55 6.67 1.12
CA ALA A 115 16.93 7.51 2.25
C ALA A 115 16.30 7.02 3.57
N ALA A 116 15.03 6.59 3.51
CA ALA A 116 14.31 6.08 4.66
C ALA A 116 14.77 4.65 5.06
N ALA A 117 15.25 3.86 4.09
CA ALA A 117 15.75 2.51 4.31
C ALA A 117 17.04 2.45 5.16
N GLY A 118 17.79 3.55 5.27
CA GLY A 118 18.92 3.69 6.21
C GLY A 118 20.12 2.77 5.97
N GLY A 119 20.23 2.12 4.81
CA GLY A 119 21.36 1.24 4.49
C GLY A 119 21.31 -0.16 5.10
N CYS A 120 20.25 -0.51 5.84
CA CYS A 120 20.03 -1.87 6.34
C CYS A 120 19.82 -2.87 5.21
N ARG A 121 20.07 -4.18 5.49
CA ARG A 121 19.86 -5.27 4.55
C ARG A 121 18.39 -5.39 4.11
N HIS A 122 17.48 -5.17 5.06
CA HIS A 122 16.04 -5.08 4.84
C HIS A 122 15.47 -3.82 5.47
N TYR A 123 14.28 -3.41 5.04
CA TYR A 123 13.56 -2.31 5.68
C TYR A 123 12.06 -2.53 5.62
N THR A 124 11.37 -2.05 6.63
CA THR A 124 9.91 -2.11 6.68
C THR A 124 9.29 -0.86 6.05
N ASP A 125 8.27 -1.05 5.24
CA ASP A 125 7.34 -0.01 4.77
C ASP A 125 5.97 -0.33 5.38
N LYS A 126 5.61 0.42 6.42
CA LYS A 126 4.37 0.21 7.15
C LYS A 126 3.38 1.31 6.80
N MET A 127 2.77 1.21 5.63
CA MET A 127 1.73 2.12 5.15
C MET A 127 0.39 1.40 5.03
N PRO A 128 -0.61 1.72 5.89
CA PRO A 128 -1.91 1.04 5.86
C PRO A 128 -2.58 1.08 4.48
N MET A 129 -2.49 2.21 3.78
CA MET A 129 -3.09 2.37 2.45
C MET A 129 -2.45 1.50 1.35
N ASN A 130 -1.34 0.83 1.63
CA ASN A 130 -0.75 -0.14 0.70
C ASN A 130 -1.63 -1.39 0.52
N ASP A 131 -2.65 -1.61 1.37
CA ASP A 131 -3.65 -2.68 1.18
C ASP A 131 -4.31 -2.62 -0.20
N PHE A 132 -4.68 -1.42 -0.66
CA PHE A 132 -5.27 -1.22 -1.98
C PHE A 132 -4.29 -1.45 -3.13
N LEU A 133 -3.00 -1.34 -2.87
CA LEU A 133 -1.93 -1.46 -3.87
C LEU A 133 -1.21 -2.81 -3.81
N LEU A 134 -1.61 -3.72 -2.91
CA LEU A 134 -0.89 -4.95 -2.61
C LEU A 134 -0.55 -5.77 -3.87
N GLY A 135 -1.52 -5.97 -4.73
CA GLY A 135 -1.31 -6.70 -5.98
C GLY A 135 -0.38 -5.98 -6.95
N LEU A 136 -0.48 -4.64 -7.03
CA LEU A 136 0.42 -3.84 -7.87
C LEU A 136 1.86 -3.86 -7.32
N ILE A 137 2.00 -3.81 -5.99
CA ILE A 137 3.31 -3.95 -5.33
C ILE A 137 3.91 -5.31 -5.65
N ALA A 138 3.13 -6.40 -5.55
CA ALA A 138 3.60 -7.76 -5.84
C ALA A 138 4.05 -7.93 -7.30
N LEU A 139 3.37 -7.28 -8.25
CA LEU A 139 3.76 -7.28 -9.66
C LEU A 139 5.03 -6.45 -9.90
N ALA A 140 5.16 -5.31 -9.24
CA ALA A 140 6.31 -4.41 -9.41
C ALA A 140 7.56 -4.87 -8.63
N LEU A 141 7.38 -5.56 -7.51
CA LEU A 141 8.43 -6.00 -6.58
C LEU A 141 8.22 -7.48 -6.21
N PRO A 142 8.45 -8.43 -7.14
CA PRO A 142 8.12 -9.84 -6.93
C PRO A 142 8.90 -10.52 -5.80
N ASN A 143 10.02 -9.94 -5.36
CA ASN A 143 10.84 -10.45 -4.27
C ASN A 143 10.59 -9.74 -2.93
N ALA A 144 9.69 -8.75 -2.89
CA ALA A 144 9.29 -8.12 -1.63
C ALA A 144 8.55 -9.10 -0.72
N ARG A 145 8.64 -8.86 0.58
CA ARG A 145 7.93 -9.64 1.59
C ARG A 145 6.71 -8.87 2.09
N PHE A 146 5.64 -9.61 2.40
CA PHE A 146 4.40 -9.03 2.89
C PHE A 146 4.03 -9.63 4.23
N LEU A 147 3.69 -8.77 5.18
CA LEU A 147 3.17 -9.14 6.48
C LEU A 147 1.82 -8.46 6.67
N HIS A 148 0.76 -9.25 6.73
CA HIS A 148 -0.59 -8.76 6.93
C HIS A 148 -0.98 -8.87 8.39
N THR A 149 -1.26 -7.72 9.03
CA THR A 149 -1.73 -7.68 10.42
C THR A 149 -3.25 -7.73 10.47
N VAL A 150 -3.77 -8.70 11.20
CA VAL A 150 -5.21 -8.91 11.39
C VAL A 150 -5.53 -8.87 12.88
N ARG A 151 -6.63 -8.23 13.24
CA ARG A 151 -7.17 -8.18 14.60
C ARG A 151 -8.67 -8.41 14.54
N ASN A 152 -9.28 -8.78 15.68
CA ASN A 152 -10.74 -8.88 15.77
C ASN A 152 -11.39 -7.60 15.22
N PRO A 153 -12.33 -7.70 14.26
CA PRO A 153 -12.93 -6.55 13.60
C PRO A 153 -13.57 -5.55 14.58
N MET A 154 -14.29 -6.03 15.58
CA MET A 154 -14.93 -5.16 16.59
C MET A 154 -13.92 -4.38 17.42
N ASP A 155 -12.81 -5.05 17.80
CA ASP A 155 -11.72 -4.38 18.53
C ASP A 155 -11.02 -3.33 17.68
N SER A 156 -10.82 -3.62 16.40
CA SER A 156 -10.21 -2.69 15.46
C SER A 156 -11.12 -1.48 15.23
N CYS A 157 -12.40 -1.71 14.91
CA CYS A 157 -13.38 -0.64 14.71
C CYS A 157 -13.51 0.24 15.94
N PHE A 158 -13.63 -0.33 17.13
CA PHE A 158 -13.69 0.45 18.37
C PHE A 158 -12.42 1.25 18.62
N SER A 159 -11.25 0.67 18.34
CA SER A 159 -9.97 1.36 18.51
C SER A 159 -9.78 2.49 17.48
N VAL A 160 -10.30 2.31 16.27
CA VAL A 160 -10.29 3.32 15.19
C VAL A 160 -11.26 4.44 15.52
N PHE A 161 -12.50 4.12 15.93
CA PHE A 161 -13.53 5.10 16.33
C PHE A 161 -13.04 6.04 17.43
N LYS A 162 -12.28 5.55 18.39
CA LYS A 162 -11.72 6.36 19.50
C LYS A 162 -10.59 7.28 19.06
N GLN A 163 -10.06 7.13 17.84
CA GLN A 163 -8.92 7.88 17.35
C GLN A 163 -9.38 9.05 16.49
N LEU A 164 -8.95 10.27 16.83
CA LEU A 164 -9.13 11.42 15.94
C LEU A 164 -8.06 11.37 14.84
N PHE A 165 -8.48 11.05 13.64
CA PHE A 165 -7.60 11.09 12.47
C PHE A 165 -7.65 12.47 11.82
N GLY A 166 -6.48 13.06 11.57
CA GLY A 166 -6.36 14.39 10.96
C GLY A 166 -6.54 14.43 9.43
N ARG A 167 -6.89 13.30 8.80
CA ARG A 167 -7.02 13.17 7.34
C ARG A 167 -8.27 12.40 6.96
N ASN A 168 -8.89 12.79 5.85
CA ASN A 168 -10.15 12.22 5.33
C ASN A 168 -10.07 10.74 4.92
N TYR A 169 -8.88 10.15 4.82
CA TYR A 169 -8.70 8.73 4.45
C TYR A 169 -9.35 7.74 5.44
N TYR A 170 -9.66 8.18 6.64
CA TYR A 170 -10.22 7.34 7.71
C TYR A 170 -11.65 7.73 8.06
N ASN A 171 -12.37 8.41 7.15
CA ASN A 171 -13.75 8.83 7.39
C ASN A 171 -14.70 7.64 7.65
N TYR A 172 -14.38 6.46 7.13
CA TYR A 172 -15.11 5.22 7.45
C TYR A 172 -15.17 4.90 8.94
N SER A 173 -14.32 5.54 9.75
CA SER A 173 -14.26 5.34 11.20
C SER A 173 -15.43 5.99 11.95
N TYR A 174 -16.16 6.89 11.32
CA TYR A 174 -17.17 7.75 11.95
C TYR A 174 -18.56 7.57 11.36
N ASP A 175 -18.73 6.70 10.39
CA ASP A 175 -19.99 6.24 9.82
C ASP A 175 -20.33 4.85 10.38
#